data_7ba4f7f216ec469d1ba862c534914c34
#
_entry.id   7ba4f7f216ec469d1ba862c534914c34
#
_cell.length_a   1.000
_cell.length_b   1.000
_cell.length_c   1.000
_cell.angle_alpha   90.00
_cell.angle_beta   90.00
_cell.angle_gamma   90.00
#
_symmetry.space_group_name_H-M   'P 1'
#
loop_
_entity.id
_entity.type
_entity.pdbx_description
1 polymer ?
#
loop_
_entity_poly.entity_id
_entity_poly.type
_entity_poly.pdbx_seq_one_letter_code
_entity_poly.pdbx_strand_id
1 'polypeptide(L)' 'AASVNGTARHDLVDLQQDTVILMGNEQAGLPPAVEAQCDQLVLIPMRGGADSLNLAQATAIMVYEAWRQRDFQ' A
#
# COMPACT_ATOMS: atom_id res chain seq x y z
N ALA A 1 4.80 3.21 -0.23
CA ALA A 1 3.46 3.78 -0.07
C ALA A 1 2.44 3.00 -0.90
N ALA A 2 1.24 2.87 -0.39
CA ALA A 2 0.13 2.28 -1.14
C ALA A 2 -0.47 3.35 -2.06
N SER A 3 -0.58 3.06 -3.36
CA SER A 3 -0.99 4.04 -4.35
C SER A 3 -1.62 3.36 -5.56
N VAL A 4 -2.60 4.03 -6.18
CA VAL A 4 -3.14 3.58 -7.46
C VAL A 4 -2.10 3.68 -8.57
N ASN A 5 -1.03 4.44 -8.35
CA ASN A 5 0.10 4.57 -9.27
C ASN A 5 1.18 3.52 -9.00
N GLY A 6 0.91 2.56 -8.12
CA GLY A 6 1.89 1.55 -7.75
C GLY A 6 2.27 0.65 -8.90
N THR A 7 3.55 0.30 -8.95
CA THR A 7 4.09 -0.59 -9.97
C THR A 7 4.34 -2.00 -9.43
N ALA A 8 4.31 -2.18 -8.11
CA ALA A 8 4.52 -3.47 -7.47
C ALA A 8 3.26 -3.90 -6.72
N ARG A 9 2.87 -5.16 -6.88
CA ARG A 9 1.71 -5.70 -6.17
C ARG A 9 2.05 -5.88 -4.68
N HIS A 10 1.09 -5.56 -3.81
CA HIS A 10 1.32 -5.48 -2.35
C HIS A 10 1.83 -6.80 -1.74
N ASP A 11 1.44 -7.94 -2.32
CA ASP A 11 1.81 -9.25 -1.80
C ASP A 11 3.15 -9.76 -2.35
N LEU A 12 3.78 -9.02 -3.24
CA LEU A 12 5.07 -9.39 -3.84
C LEU A 12 6.23 -8.53 -3.34
N VAL A 13 5.96 -7.48 -2.58
CA VAL A 13 7.03 -6.64 -2.02
C VAL A 13 7.49 -7.20 -0.68
N ASP A 14 8.74 -6.93 -0.31
CA ASP A 14 9.30 -7.40 0.95
C ASP A 14 8.89 -6.44 2.08
N LEU A 15 8.07 -6.94 2.97
CA LEU A 15 7.60 -6.21 4.15
C LEU A 15 8.14 -6.81 5.45
N GLN A 16 9.11 -7.72 5.36
CA GLN A 16 9.70 -8.34 6.54
C GLN A 16 10.71 -7.42 7.25
N GLN A 17 11.31 -6.51 6.50
CA GLN A 17 12.26 -5.55 7.05
C GLN A 17 11.53 -4.41 7.76
N ASP A 18 12.28 -3.60 8.49
CA ASP A 18 11.73 -2.40 9.10
C ASP A 18 11.06 -1.55 8.01
N THR A 19 9.77 -1.29 8.17
CA THR A 19 8.96 -0.71 7.11
C THR A 19 8.11 0.43 7.66
N VAL A 20 8.07 1.53 6.94
CA VAL A 20 7.10 2.60 7.17
C VAL A 20 6.10 2.58 6.03
N ILE A 21 4.83 2.41 6.35
CA ILE A 21 3.75 2.39 5.37
C ILE A 21 3.07 3.75 5.36
N LEU A 22 3.17 4.44 4.22
CA LEU A 22 2.52 5.73 4.02
C LEU A 22 1.21 5.52 3.27
N MET A 23 0.15 6.12 3.79
CA MET A 23 -1.17 6.06 3.17
C MET A 23 -1.63 7.49 2.84
N GLY A 24 -2.15 7.66 1.64
CA GLY A 24 -2.73 8.94 1.23
C GLY A 24 -4.15 9.10 1.74
N ASN A 25 -4.70 10.32 1.64
CA ASN A 25 -6.09 10.50 2.00
C ASN A 25 -6.99 9.89 0.93
N GLU A 26 -8.27 9.70 1.28
CA GLU A 26 -9.21 8.93 0.47
C GLU A 26 -9.53 9.60 -0.86
N GLN A 27 -9.43 10.91 -0.95
CA GLN A 27 -9.80 11.66 -2.15
C GLN A 27 -8.61 12.01 -3.01
N ALA A 28 -7.54 12.52 -2.42
CA ALA A 28 -6.41 13.07 -3.16
C ALA A 28 -5.22 12.12 -3.25
N GLY A 29 -5.17 11.09 -2.39
CA GLY A 29 -3.99 10.24 -2.27
C GLY A 29 -2.80 11.00 -1.70
N LEU A 30 -1.60 10.51 -1.93
CA LEU A 30 -0.37 11.19 -1.53
C LEU A 30 0.02 12.23 -2.56
N PRO A 31 0.57 13.37 -2.14
CA PRO A 31 1.13 14.33 -3.09
C PRO A 31 2.24 13.67 -3.93
N PRO A 32 2.39 14.04 -5.20
CA PRO A 32 3.44 13.44 -6.05
C PRO A 32 4.84 13.59 -5.48
N ALA A 33 5.13 14.71 -4.79
CA ALA A 33 6.43 14.92 -4.19
C ALA A 33 6.71 13.91 -3.07
N VAL A 34 5.68 13.47 -2.33
CA VAL A 34 5.82 12.46 -1.29
C VAL A 34 6.00 11.08 -1.93
N GLU A 35 5.22 10.77 -2.97
CA GLU A 35 5.37 9.49 -3.67
C GLU A 35 6.77 9.34 -4.27
N ALA A 36 7.35 10.42 -4.75
CA ALA A 36 8.69 10.40 -5.35
C ALA A 36 9.78 10.06 -4.32
N GLN A 37 9.52 10.29 -3.04
CA GLN A 37 10.47 9.99 -1.97
C GLN A 37 10.32 8.59 -1.40
N CYS A 38 9.28 7.87 -1.80
CA CYS A 38 9.04 6.51 -1.31
C CYS A 38 9.97 5.52 -2.01
N ASP A 39 10.42 4.50 -1.28
CA ASP A 39 11.24 3.44 -1.86
C ASP A 39 10.44 2.63 -2.86
N GLN A 40 9.17 2.40 -2.60
CA GLN A 40 8.28 1.66 -3.48
C GLN A 40 6.87 2.22 -3.43
N LEU A 41 6.21 2.21 -4.58
CA LEU A 41 4.78 2.45 -4.70
C LEU A 41 4.11 1.10 -4.93
N VAL A 42 3.15 0.76 -4.09
CA VAL A 42 2.58 -0.57 -4.01
C VAL A 42 1.11 -0.51 -4.40
N LEU A 43 0.70 -1.43 -5.26
CA LEU A 43 -0.67 -1.53 -5.74
C LEU A 43 -1.38 -2.69 -5.05
N ILE A 44 -2.57 -2.42 -4.52
CA ILE A 44 -3.48 -3.47 -4.06
C ILE A 44 -4.40 -3.79 -5.24
N PRO A 45 -4.33 -5.01 -5.80
CA PRO A 45 -5.16 -5.35 -6.95
C PRO A 45 -6.64 -5.27 -6.63
N MET A 46 -7.44 -4.80 -7.58
CA MET A 46 -8.88 -4.68 -7.43
C MET A 46 -9.58 -5.18 -8.68
N ARG A 47 -10.82 -5.63 -8.50
CA ARG A 47 -11.68 -6.09 -9.61
C ARG A 47 -12.94 -5.25 -9.64
N GLY A 48 -13.52 -5.16 -10.82
CA GLY A 48 -14.77 -4.43 -11.01
C GLY A 48 -14.54 -2.95 -11.22
N GLY A 49 -15.54 -2.15 -10.94
CA GLY A 49 -15.54 -0.72 -11.23
C GLY A 49 -15.00 0.17 -10.12
N ALA A 50 -14.54 -0.40 -9.03
CA ALA A 50 -14.01 0.41 -7.94
C ALA A 50 -12.59 0.88 -8.27
N ASP A 51 -12.35 2.18 -8.16
CA ASP A 51 -11.05 2.76 -8.47
C ASP A 51 -10.10 2.71 -7.28
N SER A 52 -10.65 2.67 -6.05
CA SER A 52 -9.83 2.65 -4.85
C SER A 52 -10.59 2.03 -3.70
N LEU A 53 -9.86 1.52 -2.72
CA LEU A 53 -10.40 1.12 -1.43
C LEU A 53 -10.43 2.33 -0.50
N ASN A 54 -11.31 2.31 0.51
CA ASN A 54 -11.21 3.34 1.51
C ASN A 54 -9.92 3.16 2.32
N LEU A 55 -9.51 4.24 3.00
CA LEU A 55 -8.23 4.29 3.68
C LEU A 55 -8.09 3.20 4.74
N ALA A 56 -9.14 2.97 5.53
CA ALA A 56 -9.09 1.97 6.59
C ALA A 56 -8.91 0.56 6.04
N GLN A 57 -9.62 0.24 4.96
CA GLN A 57 -9.51 -1.07 4.32
C GLN A 57 -8.13 -1.27 3.70
N ALA A 58 -7.62 -0.27 3.00
CA ALA A 58 -6.30 -0.35 2.38
C ALA A 58 -5.20 -0.49 3.44
N THR A 59 -5.31 0.25 4.53
CA THR A 59 -4.36 0.17 5.64
C THR A 59 -4.38 -1.23 6.25
N ALA A 60 -5.57 -1.79 6.49
CA ALA A 60 -5.72 -3.13 7.06
C ALA A 60 -5.07 -4.18 6.15
N ILE A 61 -5.27 -4.07 4.84
CA ILE A 61 -4.68 -5.03 3.89
C ILE A 61 -3.15 -4.96 3.94
N MET A 62 -2.57 -3.76 3.95
CA MET A 62 -1.12 -3.60 3.99
C MET A 62 -0.52 -4.11 5.30
N VAL A 63 -1.14 -3.78 6.42
CA VAL A 63 -0.64 -4.21 7.75
C VAL A 63 -0.76 -5.72 7.88
N TYR A 64 -1.87 -6.29 7.45
CA TYR A 64 -2.07 -7.75 7.51
C TYR A 64 -1.04 -8.47 6.63
N GLU A 65 -0.77 -7.95 5.45
CA GLU A 65 0.22 -8.55 4.56
C GLU A 65 1.63 -8.50 5.17
N ALA A 66 2.00 -7.39 5.80
CA ALA A 66 3.27 -7.29 6.51
C ALA A 66 3.37 -8.32 7.63
N TRP A 67 2.29 -8.49 8.37
CA TRP A 67 2.23 -9.46 9.47
C TRP A 67 2.30 -10.89 8.95
N ARG A 68 1.61 -11.18 7.85
CA ARG A 68 1.66 -12.49 7.20
C ARG A 68 3.10 -12.84 6.78
N GLN A 69 3.80 -11.88 6.19
CA GLN A 69 5.19 -12.11 5.74
C GLN A 69 6.12 -12.38 6.90
N ARG A 70 5.80 -11.88 8.08
CA ARG A 70 6.56 -12.11 9.32
C ARG A 70 6.05 -13.33 10.08
N ASP A 71 5.29 -14.20 9.41
CA ASP A 71 4.75 -15.43 9.96
C ASP A 71 3.86 -15.16 11.18
N PHE A 72 3.14 -14.05 11.16
CA PHE A 72 2.20 -13.63 12.21
C PHE A 72 2.88 -13.44 13.58
N GLN A 73 4.10 -12.99 13.56
CA GLN A 73 4.86 -12.73 14.80
C GLN A 73 5.04 -11.26 15.10
#